data_2587b8dfc6263bdfd899bb79400dc4c8
#
_entry.id   2587b8dfc6263bdfd899bb79400dc4c8
#
_cell.length_a   1.000
_cell.length_b   1.000
_cell.length_c   1.000
_cell.angle_alpha   90.00
_cell.angle_beta   90.00
_cell.angle_gamma   90.00
#
_symmetry.space_group_name_H-M   'P 1'
#
loop_
_entity.id
_entity.type
_entity.pdbx_description
1 polymer ?
#
loop_
_entity_poly.entity_id
_entity_poly.type
_entity_poly.pdbx_seq_one_letter_code
_entity_poly.pdbx_strand_id
1 'polypeptide(L)'
;MNLMIEEVGIYGVTALLVLSILFIYILKQKRESKEVGEKIEIAKVEGIHEPVSLYPVVDQHRCIKSGACIKACPEDNILGIRNGKATLINASHCIGHGACFRACPVEAISLYIGTEKRGVDLPHVNPNFETNVPGIFIAGELGGMGLIKNAVTQGREAVENIAKTIKKGGLATYDLIVVGSGPAGISATLAAKELNLSVLTLEQDTLGGTVFTFPRAKIVMTSAMELPLYGKVNFTETSKAKLLELWNTVLTENNLVRKENSKVETVTRVGDLFRVETVNGESYTTKCILLAIGRRGSPRKLNVPGEDTDKVAYRLLEPDLIKNKKIVVVGGGDSAIESALLLAEYNKVTISYRSNAFSRIKPRNAESINQAIKSGLIDVKLNSNIVSIDQYSIHYTENDSKDFLKLENDLVYIFAGGELPTQFLKKMGIEITTKYGEAILRHR
;
A
#
# COMPACT_ATOMS: atom_id res chain seq x y z
N MET A 1 4.46 -44.74 -59.00
CA MET A 1 4.08 -45.47 -57.80
C MET A 1 5.00 -45.11 -56.60
N ASN A 2 6.35 -45.10 -56.74
CA ASN A 2 7.27 -44.73 -55.63
C ASN A 2 7.12 -43.30 -55.19
N LEU A 3 6.98 -42.31 -56.06
CA LEU A 3 6.78 -40.88 -55.62
C LEU A 3 5.51 -40.64 -54.76
N MET A 4 4.40 -41.32 -55.14
CA MET A 4 3.18 -41.20 -54.29
C MET A 4 3.33 -41.86 -52.91
N ILE A 5 4.13 -42.90 -52.78
CA ILE A 5 4.40 -43.57 -51.50
C ILE A 5 5.29 -42.68 -50.62
N GLU A 6 6.28 -42.01 -51.21
CA GLU A 6 7.15 -41.06 -50.50
C GLU A 6 6.35 -39.83 -50.04
N GLU A 7 5.50 -39.24 -50.86
CA GLU A 7 4.64 -38.11 -50.46
C GLU A 7 3.69 -38.49 -49.35
N VAL A 8 3.01 -39.63 -49.42
CA VAL A 8 2.12 -40.11 -48.35
C VAL A 8 2.90 -40.36 -47.07
N GLY A 9 4.15 -40.88 -47.14
CA GLY A 9 5.03 -41.04 -45.98
C GLY A 9 5.39 -39.71 -45.33
N ILE A 10 5.74 -38.70 -46.12
CA ILE A 10 6.08 -37.35 -45.61
C ILE A 10 4.88 -36.70 -44.94
N TYR A 11 3.68 -36.75 -45.56
CA TYR A 11 2.46 -36.21 -44.95
C TYR A 11 2.07 -36.96 -43.66
N GLY A 12 2.26 -38.27 -43.61
CA GLY A 12 2.03 -39.09 -42.42
C GLY A 12 2.93 -38.70 -41.25
N VAL A 13 4.23 -38.55 -41.52
CA VAL A 13 5.20 -38.12 -40.49
C VAL A 13 4.94 -36.71 -40.01
N THR A 14 4.64 -35.76 -40.91
CA THR A 14 4.32 -34.38 -40.53
C THR A 14 3.04 -34.30 -39.74
N ALA A 15 2.01 -35.04 -40.11
CA ALA A 15 0.75 -35.11 -39.32
C ALA A 15 0.99 -35.67 -37.92
N LEU A 16 1.81 -36.73 -37.81
CA LEU A 16 2.16 -37.34 -36.51
C LEU A 16 2.96 -36.38 -35.63
N LEU A 17 3.89 -35.61 -36.17
CA LEU A 17 4.63 -34.57 -35.47
C LEU A 17 3.70 -33.46 -34.96
N VAL A 18 2.81 -32.95 -35.82
CA VAL A 18 1.83 -31.91 -35.42
C VAL A 18 0.91 -32.41 -34.32
N LEU A 19 0.38 -33.64 -34.44
CA LEU A 19 -0.48 -34.24 -33.42
C LEU A 19 0.25 -34.45 -32.09
N SER A 20 1.53 -34.86 -32.14
CA SER A 20 2.38 -35.02 -30.95
C SER A 20 2.61 -33.68 -30.24
N ILE A 21 2.92 -32.63 -31.01
CA ILE A 21 3.10 -31.28 -30.48
C ILE A 21 1.79 -30.79 -29.82
N LEU A 22 0.66 -30.97 -30.51
CA LEU A 22 -0.65 -30.60 -29.96
C LEU A 22 -1.00 -31.39 -28.73
N PHE A 23 -0.71 -32.67 -28.68
CA PHE A 23 -0.96 -33.53 -27.51
C PHE A 23 -0.12 -33.10 -26.33
N ILE A 24 1.18 -32.85 -26.50
CA ILE A 24 2.08 -32.36 -25.48
C ILE A 24 1.59 -30.99 -24.95
N TYR A 25 1.20 -30.10 -25.86
CA TYR A 25 0.66 -28.79 -25.50
C TYR A 25 -0.61 -28.89 -24.66
N ILE A 26 -1.56 -29.76 -25.04
CA ILE A 26 -2.81 -29.99 -24.27
C ILE A 26 -2.51 -30.58 -22.91
N LEU A 27 -1.60 -31.55 -22.82
CA LEU A 27 -1.20 -32.14 -21.53
C LEU A 27 -0.57 -31.08 -20.62
N LYS A 28 0.33 -30.25 -21.16
CA LYS A 28 0.94 -29.15 -20.42
C LYS A 28 -0.12 -28.18 -19.90
N GLN A 29 -1.07 -27.77 -20.75
CA GLN A 29 -2.18 -26.90 -20.34
C GLN A 29 -3.05 -27.49 -19.22
N LYS A 30 -3.38 -28.76 -19.33
CA LYS A 30 -4.18 -29.44 -18.29
C LYS A 30 -3.43 -29.49 -16.98
N ARG A 31 -2.12 -29.77 -17.02
CA ARG A 31 -1.25 -29.78 -15.81
C ARG A 31 -1.18 -28.42 -15.15
N GLU A 32 -0.89 -27.35 -15.92
CA GLU A 32 -0.86 -25.97 -15.43
C GLU A 32 -2.20 -25.55 -14.82
N SER A 33 -3.31 -25.87 -15.50
CA SER A 33 -4.66 -25.56 -14.98
C SER A 33 -4.99 -26.29 -13.69
N LYS A 34 -4.56 -27.54 -13.54
CA LYS A 34 -4.73 -28.33 -12.32
C LYS A 34 -3.92 -27.74 -11.16
N GLU A 35 -2.64 -27.42 -11.41
CA GLU A 35 -1.76 -26.82 -10.41
C GLU A 35 -2.30 -25.47 -9.89
N VAL A 36 -2.79 -24.60 -10.81
CA VAL A 36 -3.44 -23.34 -10.40
C VAL A 36 -4.71 -23.60 -9.62
N GLY A 37 -5.50 -24.64 -9.96
CA GLY A 37 -6.68 -25.04 -9.21
C GLY A 37 -6.33 -25.45 -7.78
N GLU A 38 -5.31 -26.28 -7.59
CA GLU A 38 -4.81 -26.70 -6.27
C GLU A 38 -4.33 -25.50 -5.44
N LYS A 39 -3.58 -24.58 -6.03
CA LYS A 39 -3.15 -23.33 -5.36
C LYS A 39 -4.33 -22.48 -4.90
N ILE A 40 -5.39 -22.38 -5.69
CA ILE A 40 -6.61 -21.63 -5.32
C ILE A 40 -7.30 -22.29 -4.12
N GLU A 41 -7.41 -23.62 -4.10
CA GLU A 41 -8.03 -24.30 -2.96
C GLU A 41 -7.20 -24.16 -1.67
N ILE A 42 -5.87 -24.25 -1.76
CA ILE A 42 -4.96 -23.96 -0.64
C ILE A 42 -5.18 -22.53 -0.15
N ALA A 43 -5.22 -21.55 -1.07
CA ALA A 43 -5.44 -20.14 -0.74
C ALA A 43 -6.78 -19.90 -0.02
N LYS A 44 -7.82 -20.68 -0.34
CA LYS A 44 -9.11 -20.60 0.36
C LYS A 44 -9.03 -21.17 1.78
N VAL A 45 -8.35 -22.30 1.96
CA VAL A 45 -8.17 -22.93 3.28
C VAL A 45 -7.35 -22.03 4.21
N GLU A 46 -6.31 -21.39 3.68
CA GLU A 46 -5.44 -20.48 4.42
C GLU A 46 -6.02 -19.06 4.59
N GLY A 47 -7.17 -18.75 3.97
CA GLY A 47 -7.81 -17.44 4.03
C GLY A 47 -7.09 -16.34 3.25
N ILE A 48 -6.07 -16.68 2.45
CA ILE A 48 -5.29 -15.72 1.65
C ILE A 48 -5.95 -15.36 0.29
N HIS A 49 -7.07 -15.98 -0.01
CA HIS A 49 -7.88 -15.66 -1.19
C HIS A 49 -8.66 -14.34 -1.07
N GLU A 50 -8.78 -13.77 0.15
CA GLU A 50 -9.46 -12.50 0.37
C GLU A 50 -8.51 -11.31 0.20
N PRO A 51 -8.81 -10.34 -0.67
CA PRO A 51 -7.95 -9.20 -0.91
C PRO A 51 -7.94 -8.24 0.29
N VAL A 52 -6.76 -7.70 0.60
CA VAL A 52 -6.57 -6.69 1.66
C VAL A 52 -6.38 -5.28 1.10
N SER A 53 -6.11 -5.17 -0.20
CA SER A 53 -5.87 -3.92 -0.94
C SER A 53 -6.57 -3.96 -2.29
N LEU A 54 -6.13 -3.13 -3.24
CA LEU A 54 -6.54 -3.25 -4.65
C LEU A 54 -6.12 -4.61 -5.22
N TYR A 55 -7.02 -5.23 -5.97
CA TYR A 55 -6.76 -6.54 -6.59
C TYR A 55 -7.34 -6.62 -8.01
N PRO A 56 -6.76 -7.46 -8.89
CA PRO A 56 -7.23 -7.60 -10.25
C PRO A 56 -8.49 -8.48 -10.33
N VAL A 57 -9.48 -8.02 -11.06
CA VAL A 57 -10.61 -8.81 -11.53
C VAL A 57 -10.47 -8.96 -13.04
N VAL A 58 -10.52 -10.20 -13.52
CA VAL A 58 -10.32 -10.53 -14.93
C VAL A 58 -11.66 -10.80 -15.58
N ASP A 59 -11.99 -10.06 -16.63
CA ASP A 59 -13.10 -10.37 -17.51
C ASP A 59 -12.80 -11.64 -18.31
N GLN A 60 -13.50 -12.71 -17.96
CA GLN A 60 -13.29 -14.03 -18.53
C GLN A 60 -13.67 -14.11 -19.99
N HIS A 61 -14.59 -13.24 -20.47
CA HIS A 61 -15.00 -13.19 -21.88
C HIS A 61 -13.94 -12.52 -22.75
N ARG A 62 -13.34 -11.44 -22.26
CA ARG A 62 -12.30 -10.67 -22.97
C ARG A 62 -10.92 -11.32 -22.90
N CYS A 63 -10.62 -12.13 -21.90
CA CYS A 63 -9.29 -12.72 -21.70
C CYS A 63 -8.92 -13.70 -22.81
N ILE A 64 -7.78 -13.48 -23.47
CA ILE A 64 -7.24 -14.31 -24.56
C ILE A 64 -6.08 -15.22 -24.14
N LYS A 65 -5.82 -15.37 -22.83
CA LYS A 65 -4.73 -16.20 -22.29
C LYS A 65 -3.32 -15.75 -22.73
N SER A 66 -3.07 -14.46 -22.94
CA SER A 66 -1.73 -13.98 -23.33
C SER A 66 -0.66 -14.23 -22.28
N GLY A 67 -1.03 -14.39 -20.98
CA GLY A 67 -0.10 -14.53 -19.86
C GLY A 67 0.67 -13.25 -19.53
N ALA A 68 0.46 -12.14 -20.24
CA ALA A 68 1.15 -10.88 -20.04
C ALA A 68 0.94 -10.32 -18.60
N CYS A 69 -0.25 -10.48 -18.05
CA CYS A 69 -0.59 -10.06 -16.69
C CYS A 69 0.20 -10.80 -15.61
N ILE A 70 0.50 -12.09 -15.83
CA ILE A 70 1.28 -12.93 -14.91
C ILE A 70 2.75 -12.50 -14.97
N LYS A 71 3.31 -12.37 -16.19
CA LYS A 71 4.71 -11.95 -16.39
C LYS A 71 5.01 -10.54 -15.90
N ALA A 72 4.02 -9.64 -15.96
CA ALA A 72 4.17 -8.26 -15.52
C ALA A 72 4.02 -8.09 -14.01
N CYS A 73 3.50 -9.09 -13.29
CA CYS A 73 3.35 -9.04 -11.85
C CYS A 73 4.70 -9.27 -11.18
N PRO A 74 5.18 -8.35 -10.32
CA PRO A 74 6.41 -8.57 -9.56
C PRO A 74 6.22 -9.53 -8.38
N GLU A 75 4.96 -9.81 -8.00
CA GLU A 75 4.62 -10.71 -6.91
C GLU A 75 4.26 -12.08 -7.47
N ASP A 76 4.78 -13.14 -6.85
CA ASP A 76 4.53 -14.51 -7.27
C ASP A 76 3.13 -15.00 -6.91
N ASN A 77 2.58 -15.90 -7.73
CA ASN A 77 1.32 -16.61 -7.48
C ASN A 77 0.09 -15.70 -7.24
N ILE A 78 0.08 -14.46 -7.73
CA ILE A 78 -1.12 -13.61 -7.67
C ILE A 78 -2.13 -14.03 -8.74
N LEU A 79 -1.66 -14.24 -9.96
CA LEU A 79 -2.46 -14.66 -11.11
C LEU A 79 -1.89 -15.95 -11.71
N GLY A 80 -2.77 -16.82 -12.21
CA GLY A 80 -2.40 -18.01 -12.95
C GLY A 80 -3.38 -18.30 -14.09
N ILE A 81 -3.05 -19.25 -14.95
CA ILE A 81 -3.95 -19.68 -16.03
C ILE A 81 -4.73 -20.92 -15.57
N ARG A 82 -6.04 -20.78 -15.44
CA ARG A 82 -6.97 -21.89 -15.18
C ARG A 82 -8.02 -21.96 -16.27
N ASN A 83 -8.22 -23.12 -16.85
CA ASN A 83 -9.18 -23.36 -17.94
C ASN A 83 -9.03 -22.37 -19.11
N GLY A 84 -7.78 -22.03 -19.47
CA GLY A 84 -7.50 -21.13 -20.58
C GLY A 84 -7.70 -19.64 -20.28
N LYS A 85 -7.93 -19.24 -19.03
CA LYS A 85 -8.18 -17.86 -18.62
C LYS A 85 -7.30 -17.47 -17.44
N ALA A 86 -6.90 -16.21 -17.38
CA ALA A 86 -6.22 -15.68 -16.21
C ALA A 86 -7.18 -15.68 -15.01
N THR A 87 -6.70 -16.15 -13.88
CA THR A 87 -7.50 -16.31 -12.66
C THR A 87 -6.68 -15.85 -11.45
N LEU A 88 -7.32 -15.20 -10.51
CA LEU A 88 -6.72 -14.76 -9.24
C LEU A 88 -6.50 -15.98 -8.33
N ILE A 89 -5.30 -16.09 -7.75
CA ILE A 89 -4.91 -17.16 -6.81
C ILE A 89 -4.86 -16.60 -5.39
N ASN A 90 -3.86 -15.77 -5.09
CA ASN A 90 -3.60 -15.21 -3.76
C ASN A 90 -3.93 -13.72 -3.75
N ALA A 91 -5.18 -13.38 -3.48
CA ALA A 91 -5.63 -12.00 -3.50
C ALA A 91 -5.03 -11.16 -2.36
N SER A 92 -4.79 -11.76 -1.18
CA SER A 92 -4.22 -11.04 -0.02
C SER A 92 -2.78 -10.58 -0.24
N HIS A 93 -2.02 -11.29 -1.07
CA HIS A 93 -0.64 -10.93 -1.43
C HIS A 93 -0.56 -9.87 -2.53
N CYS A 94 -1.69 -9.54 -3.17
CA CYS A 94 -1.72 -8.48 -4.17
C CYS A 94 -1.51 -7.12 -3.52
N ILE A 95 -0.49 -6.40 -3.98
CA ILE A 95 -0.16 -5.05 -3.50
C ILE A 95 -0.83 -3.93 -4.31
N GLY A 96 -1.66 -4.28 -5.30
CA GLY A 96 -2.44 -3.30 -6.08
C GLY A 96 -1.64 -2.42 -7.04
N HIS A 97 -0.45 -2.84 -7.48
CA HIS A 97 0.45 -2.00 -8.30
C HIS A 97 0.01 -1.81 -9.76
N GLY A 98 -0.98 -2.56 -10.23
CA GLY A 98 -1.62 -2.36 -11.52
C GLY A 98 -0.80 -2.73 -12.76
N ALA A 99 0.35 -3.42 -12.65
CA ALA A 99 1.11 -3.83 -13.83
C ALA A 99 0.33 -4.83 -14.69
N CYS A 100 -0.43 -5.73 -14.08
CA CYS A 100 -1.32 -6.66 -14.79
C CYS A 100 -2.39 -5.92 -15.61
N PHE A 101 -2.94 -4.83 -15.07
CA PHE A 101 -3.90 -3.96 -15.75
C PHE A 101 -3.26 -3.34 -17.00
N ARG A 102 -2.10 -2.70 -16.86
CA ARG A 102 -1.39 -2.04 -17.98
C ARG A 102 -0.85 -3.01 -19.03
N ALA A 103 -0.47 -4.23 -18.63
CA ALA A 103 0.11 -5.22 -19.53
C ALA A 103 -0.94 -6.04 -20.30
N CYS A 104 -2.22 -5.91 -20.00
CA CYS A 104 -3.26 -6.70 -20.66
C CYS A 104 -3.52 -6.17 -22.08
N PRO A 105 -3.19 -6.93 -23.15
CA PRO A 105 -3.31 -6.45 -24.53
C PRO A 105 -4.75 -6.28 -25.00
N VAL A 106 -5.71 -6.87 -24.29
CA VAL A 106 -7.15 -6.83 -24.60
C VAL A 106 -7.97 -6.14 -23.51
N GLU A 107 -7.29 -5.45 -22.60
CA GLU A 107 -7.94 -4.64 -21.54
C GLU A 107 -8.98 -5.43 -20.71
N ALA A 108 -8.71 -6.72 -20.48
CA ALA A 108 -9.60 -7.61 -19.75
C ALA A 108 -9.48 -7.50 -18.22
N ILE A 109 -8.63 -6.61 -17.69
CA ILE A 109 -8.37 -6.51 -16.25
C ILE A 109 -8.86 -5.17 -15.73
N SER A 110 -9.59 -5.20 -14.63
CA SER A 110 -9.95 -4.03 -13.82
C SER A 110 -9.41 -4.20 -12.40
N LEU A 111 -9.11 -3.10 -11.71
CA LEU A 111 -8.68 -3.14 -10.30
C LEU A 111 -9.84 -2.79 -9.40
N TYR A 112 -10.12 -3.68 -8.45
CA TYR A 112 -11.21 -3.57 -7.50
C TYR A 112 -10.67 -3.34 -6.09
N ILE A 113 -11.50 -2.75 -5.22
CA ILE A 113 -11.21 -2.60 -3.79
C ILE A 113 -12.40 -3.08 -2.96
N GLY A 114 -12.10 -3.64 -1.78
CA GLY A 114 -13.11 -4.26 -0.93
C GLY A 114 -13.64 -5.58 -1.51
N THR A 115 -14.48 -6.25 -0.77
CA THR A 115 -15.20 -7.46 -1.18
C THR A 115 -16.66 -7.31 -0.76
N GLU A 116 -17.53 -8.21 -1.18
CA GLU A 116 -18.93 -8.23 -0.73
C GLU A 116 -19.05 -8.30 0.80
N LYS A 117 -18.08 -8.95 1.46
CA LYS A 117 -18.05 -9.11 2.92
C LYS A 117 -17.29 -8.03 3.64
N ARG A 118 -16.35 -7.36 2.97
CA ARG A 118 -15.44 -6.38 3.57
C ARG A 118 -15.46 -5.07 2.80
N GLY A 119 -16.10 -4.07 3.39
CA GLY A 119 -16.06 -2.70 2.90
C GLY A 119 -14.72 -2.02 3.17
N VAL A 120 -14.37 -1.09 2.30
CA VAL A 120 -13.20 -0.22 2.44
C VAL A 120 -13.65 1.23 2.29
N ASP A 121 -13.48 2.00 3.36
CA ASP A 121 -13.83 3.42 3.35
C ASP A 121 -12.86 4.21 2.48
N LEU A 122 -13.39 4.97 1.55
CA LEU A 122 -12.64 5.87 0.68
C LEU A 122 -13.32 7.24 0.59
N PRO A 123 -12.55 8.33 0.58
CA PRO A 123 -13.09 9.64 0.24
C PRO A 123 -13.56 9.65 -1.22
N HIS A 124 -14.60 10.46 -1.48
CA HIS A 124 -15.04 10.70 -2.86
C HIS A 124 -13.97 11.47 -3.63
N VAL A 125 -13.55 10.91 -4.76
CA VAL A 125 -12.55 11.52 -5.65
C VAL A 125 -12.96 11.24 -7.10
N ASN A 126 -13.04 12.29 -7.90
CA ASN A 126 -13.33 12.17 -9.32
C ASN A 126 -12.07 11.84 -10.15
N PRO A 127 -12.17 11.55 -11.45
CA PRO A 127 -11.01 11.24 -12.31
C PRO A 127 -9.95 12.36 -12.40
N ASN A 128 -10.30 13.60 -12.02
CA ASN A 128 -9.38 14.74 -11.97
C ASN A 128 -8.76 14.96 -10.60
N PHE A 129 -8.90 13.99 -9.69
CA PHE A 129 -8.45 14.03 -8.29
C PHE A 129 -9.21 15.00 -7.38
N GLU A 130 -10.25 15.67 -7.85
CA GLU A 130 -11.07 16.58 -7.05
C GLU A 130 -12.10 15.81 -6.22
N THR A 131 -12.31 16.26 -4.99
CA THR A 131 -13.34 15.71 -4.10
C THR A 131 -14.74 16.24 -4.45
N ASN A 132 -15.75 15.84 -3.67
CA ASN A 132 -17.08 16.48 -3.72
C ASN A 132 -17.07 17.95 -3.27
N VAL A 133 -15.97 18.42 -2.64
CA VAL A 133 -15.77 19.82 -2.25
C VAL A 133 -14.90 20.52 -3.30
N PRO A 134 -15.46 21.42 -4.14
CA PRO A 134 -14.69 22.08 -5.20
C PRO A 134 -13.48 22.83 -4.64
N GLY A 135 -12.31 22.60 -5.26
CA GLY A 135 -11.03 23.19 -4.86
C GLY A 135 -10.25 22.35 -3.84
N ILE A 136 -10.80 21.23 -3.35
CA ILE A 136 -10.07 20.26 -2.53
C ILE A 136 -9.81 18.99 -3.35
N PHE A 137 -8.53 18.61 -3.46
CA PHE A 137 -8.05 17.47 -4.23
C PHE A 137 -7.39 16.43 -3.33
N ILE A 138 -7.34 15.18 -3.78
CA ILE A 138 -6.71 14.07 -3.06
C ILE A 138 -5.78 13.32 -4.01
N ALA A 139 -4.52 13.07 -3.60
CA ALA A 139 -3.58 12.23 -4.33
C ALA A 139 -2.86 11.22 -3.42
N GLY A 140 -2.45 10.10 -4.00
CA GLY A 140 -1.74 9.04 -3.30
C GLY A 140 -2.64 8.03 -2.60
N GLU A 141 -2.13 7.38 -1.56
CA GLU A 141 -2.79 6.25 -0.90
C GLU A 141 -4.17 6.61 -0.29
N LEU A 142 -4.40 7.86 0.04
CA LEU A 142 -5.68 8.34 0.57
C LEU A 142 -6.83 8.05 -0.41
N GLY A 143 -6.60 8.21 -1.70
CA GLY A 143 -7.56 7.88 -2.76
C GLY A 143 -7.69 6.38 -3.08
N GLY A 144 -7.02 5.50 -2.33
CA GLY A 144 -7.14 4.05 -2.46
C GLY A 144 -6.00 3.36 -3.23
N MET A 145 -5.09 4.11 -3.87
CA MET A 145 -3.97 3.55 -4.62
C MET A 145 -2.65 3.75 -3.88
N GLY A 146 -2.18 2.71 -3.20
CA GLY A 146 -0.85 2.66 -2.60
C GLY A 146 0.27 2.60 -3.64
N LEU A 147 1.52 2.46 -3.19
CA LEU A 147 2.79 2.44 -3.91
C LEU A 147 3.36 3.82 -4.27
N ILE A 148 4.67 3.92 -4.04
CA ILE A 148 5.45 5.16 -4.25
C ILE A 148 5.30 5.70 -5.68
N LYS A 149 5.46 4.83 -6.69
CA LYS A 149 5.30 5.23 -8.09
C LYS A 149 3.92 5.81 -8.40
N ASN A 150 2.86 5.13 -7.95
CA ASN A 150 1.50 5.60 -8.20
C ASN A 150 1.24 6.93 -7.48
N ALA A 151 1.72 7.07 -6.25
CA ALA A 151 1.61 8.31 -5.49
C ALA A 151 2.34 9.48 -6.19
N VAL A 152 3.56 9.25 -6.69
CA VAL A 152 4.31 10.23 -7.48
C VAL A 152 3.54 10.64 -8.73
N THR A 153 3.03 9.68 -9.50
CA THR A 153 2.25 9.97 -10.72
C THR A 153 0.98 10.75 -10.40
N GLN A 154 0.21 10.33 -9.38
CA GLN A 154 -1.02 11.01 -8.99
C GLN A 154 -0.78 12.42 -8.46
N GLY A 155 0.32 12.66 -7.71
CA GLY A 155 0.69 13.99 -7.23
C GLY A 155 0.91 14.97 -8.39
N ARG A 156 1.63 14.55 -9.43
CA ARG A 156 1.82 15.32 -10.65
C ARG A 156 0.52 15.59 -11.39
N GLU A 157 -0.24 14.53 -11.72
CA GLU A 157 -1.48 14.61 -12.49
C GLU A 157 -2.54 15.46 -11.79
N ALA A 158 -2.64 15.37 -10.46
CA ALA A 158 -3.54 16.20 -9.67
C ALA A 158 -3.21 17.70 -9.84
N VAL A 159 -1.93 18.07 -9.77
CA VAL A 159 -1.51 19.46 -9.94
C VAL A 159 -1.68 19.95 -11.38
N GLU A 160 -1.44 19.10 -12.39
CA GLU A 160 -1.74 19.42 -13.78
C GLU A 160 -3.23 19.73 -13.98
N ASN A 161 -4.13 19.00 -13.29
CA ASN A 161 -5.56 19.29 -13.33
C ASN A 161 -5.93 20.54 -12.54
N ILE A 162 -5.36 20.76 -11.36
CA ILE A 162 -5.51 21.98 -10.56
C ILE A 162 -5.11 23.20 -11.39
N ALA A 163 -3.99 23.17 -12.09
CA ALA A 163 -3.48 24.27 -12.89
C ALA A 163 -4.45 24.70 -14.02
N LYS A 164 -5.27 23.79 -14.53
CA LYS A 164 -6.32 24.08 -15.53
C LYS A 164 -7.51 24.83 -14.94
N THR A 165 -7.76 24.70 -13.65
CA THR A 165 -8.94 25.26 -12.97
C THR A 165 -8.63 26.54 -12.20
N ILE A 166 -7.37 26.75 -11.79
CA ILE A 166 -6.96 27.93 -11.03
C ILE A 166 -7.07 29.19 -11.87
N LYS A 167 -7.84 30.17 -11.40
CA LYS A 167 -7.83 31.53 -11.94
C LYS A 167 -6.56 32.26 -11.49
N LYS A 168 -5.80 32.83 -12.44
CA LYS A 168 -4.63 33.65 -12.12
C LYS A 168 -5.06 34.96 -11.43
N GLY A 169 -4.26 35.38 -10.44
CA GLY A 169 -4.55 36.59 -9.65
C GLY A 169 -5.46 36.33 -8.45
N GLY A 170 -5.61 37.27 -7.55
CA GLY A 170 -6.43 37.20 -6.33
C GLY A 170 -5.62 37.41 -5.05
N LEU A 171 -6.31 37.50 -3.91
CA LEU A 171 -5.73 37.87 -2.60
C LEU A 171 -5.17 36.67 -1.80
N ALA A 172 -5.12 35.47 -2.38
CA ALA A 172 -4.58 34.30 -1.71
C ALA A 172 -3.04 34.40 -1.55
N THR A 173 -2.52 33.95 -0.42
CA THR A 173 -1.08 33.88 -0.16
C THR A 173 -0.41 32.83 -1.08
N TYR A 174 -1.12 31.74 -1.34
CA TYR A 174 -0.67 30.64 -2.20
C TYR A 174 -1.77 30.26 -3.22
N ASP A 175 -1.36 29.79 -4.39
CA ASP A 175 -2.25 29.17 -5.35
C ASP A 175 -2.66 27.79 -4.88
N LEU A 176 -1.71 27.06 -4.28
CA LEU A 176 -1.88 25.70 -3.81
C LEU A 176 -1.23 25.48 -2.45
N ILE A 177 -1.95 24.87 -1.52
CA ILE A 177 -1.37 24.25 -0.32
C ILE A 177 -1.41 22.75 -0.49
N VAL A 178 -0.25 22.09 -0.38
CA VAL A 178 -0.08 20.65 -0.35
C VAL A 178 0.01 20.20 1.11
N VAL A 179 -0.88 19.34 1.54
CA VAL A 179 -0.87 18.78 2.91
C VAL A 179 -0.27 17.38 2.86
N GLY A 180 0.90 17.23 3.46
CA GLY A 180 1.70 16.01 3.47
C GLY A 180 2.88 16.04 2.50
N SER A 181 4.06 15.64 2.98
CA SER A 181 5.32 15.60 2.22
C SER A 181 5.81 14.15 2.01
N GLY A 182 4.86 13.24 1.79
CA GLY A 182 5.12 11.91 1.24
C GLY A 182 5.32 11.93 -0.27
N PRO A 183 5.46 10.78 -0.95
CA PRO A 183 5.74 10.70 -2.38
C PRO A 183 4.78 11.49 -3.28
N ALA A 184 3.47 11.49 -2.96
CA ALA A 184 2.48 12.27 -3.70
C ALA A 184 2.67 13.77 -3.50
N GLY A 185 2.88 14.21 -2.24
CA GLY A 185 3.05 15.62 -1.93
C GLY A 185 4.35 16.20 -2.50
N ILE A 186 5.44 15.45 -2.46
CA ILE A 186 6.73 15.85 -3.06
C ILE A 186 6.55 16.06 -4.56
N SER A 187 5.98 15.08 -5.26
CA SER A 187 5.72 15.19 -6.71
C SER A 187 4.79 16.36 -7.05
N ALA A 188 3.75 16.56 -6.23
CA ALA A 188 2.83 17.68 -6.38
C ALA A 188 3.52 19.04 -6.21
N THR A 189 4.39 19.16 -5.20
CA THR A 189 5.14 20.40 -4.94
C THR A 189 6.08 20.74 -6.11
N LEU A 190 6.76 19.71 -6.65
CA LEU A 190 7.62 19.86 -7.84
C LEU A 190 6.80 20.26 -9.08
N ALA A 191 5.68 19.59 -9.33
CA ALA A 191 4.80 19.91 -10.46
C ALA A 191 4.19 21.33 -10.35
N ALA A 192 3.82 21.76 -9.14
CA ALA A 192 3.35 23.13 -8.92
C ALA A 192 4.41 24.18 -9.28
N LYS A 193 5.68 23.94 -8.89
CA LYS A 193 6.81 24.80 -9.28
C LYS A 193 7.01 24.81 -10.79
N GLU A 194 6.99 23.64 -11.43
CA GLU A 194 7.15 23.51 -12.89
C GLU A 194 6.07 24.29 -13.64
N LEU A 195 4.84 24.32 -13.11
CA LEU A 195 3.70 25.04 -13.67
C LEU A 195 3.59 26.51 -13.19
N ASN A 196 4.61 27.03 -12.47
CA ASN A 196 4.67 28.39 -11.93
C ASN A 196 3.49 28.75 -11.01
N LEU A 197 3.02 27.79 -10.20
CA LEU A 197 2.08 28.03 -9.12
C LEU A 197 2.83 28.38 -7.82
N SER A 198 2.31 29.36 -7.06
CA SER A 198 2.81 29.60 -5.72
C SER A 198 2.32 28.47 -4.80
N VAL A 199 3.25 27.70 -4.23
CA VAL A 199 2.94 26.50 -3.45
C VAL A 199 3.60 26.53 -2.09
N LEU A 200 2.84 26.09 -1.06
CA LEU A 200 3.34 25.78 0.29
C LEU A 200 3.03 24.32 0.59
N THR A 201 4.04 23.59 1.08
CA THR A 201 3.86 22.23 1.56
C THR A 201 3.93 22.18 3.08
N LEU A 202 2.87 21.65 3.72
CA LEU A 202 2.76 21.47 5.17
C LEU A 202 2.88 19.99 5.50
N GLU A 203 3.83 19.63 6.37
CA GLU A 203 4.06 18.25 6.82
C GLU A 203 3.94 18.19 8.34
N GLN A 204 3.18 17.22 8.83
CA GLN A 204 2.96 17.06 10.29
C GLN A 204 4.21 16.61 11.04
N ASP A 205 5.06 15.80 10.41
CA ASP A 205 6.30 15.26 10.96
C ASP A 205 7.50 15.80 10.14
N THR A 206 8.15 14.93 9.38
CA THR A 206 9.31 15.25 8.55
C THR A 206 9.14 14.73 7.13
N LEU A 207 10.05 15.12 6.23
CA LEU A 207 10.09 14.70 4.83
C LEU A 207 9.96 13.19 4.66
N GLY A 208 9.08 12.76 3.74
CA GLY A 208 8.97 11.37 3.31
C GLY A 208 7.73 10.65 3.82
N GLY A 209 7.00 11.21 4.78
CA GLY A 209 5.78 10.62 5.31
C GLY A 209 5.98 9.17 5.76
N THR A 210 5.18 8.23 5.27
CA THR A 210 5.28 6.80 5.63
C THR A 210 6.67 6.20 5.34
N VAL A 211 7.40 6.65 4.31
CA VAL A 211 8.75 6.15 4.02
C VAL A 211 9.73 6.51 5.13
N PHE A 212 9.62 7.71 5.71
CA PHE A 212 10.41 8.10 6.87
C PHE A 212 10.19 7.17 8.07
N THR A 213 8.98 6.63 8.23
CA THR A 213 8.63 5.74 9.35
C THR A 213 9.08 4.29 9.16
N PHE A 214 9.63 3.92 8.00
CA PHE A 214 10.17 2.58 7.78
C PHE A 214 11.40 2.33 8.65
N PRO A 215 11.60 1.10 9.17
CA PRO A 215 12.86 0.70 9.78
C PRO A 215 14.05 0.97 8.87
N ARG A 216 15.22 1.26 9.44
CA ARG A 216 16.42 1.62 8.67
C ARG A 216 16.83 0.57 7.65
N ALA A 217 16.77 -0.69 8.02
CA ALA A 217 17.15 -1.82 7.18
C ALA A 217 16.09 -2.24 6.15
N LYS A 218 14.92 -1.58 6.13
CA LYS A 218 13.84 -1.96 5.20
C LYS A 218 14.23 -1.66 3.75
N ILE A 219 14.17 -2.70 2.91
CA ILE A 219 14.24 -2.56 1.45
C ILE A 219 12.89 -2.03 0.96
N VAL A 220 12.94 -0.93 0.23
CA VAL A 220 11.77 -0.32 -0.39
C VAL A 220 11.69 -0.79 -1.84
N MET A 221 10.66 -1.56 -2.16
CA MET A 221 10.37 -1.93 -3.53
C MET A 221 9.59 -0.82 -4.21
N THR A 222 10.03 -0.42 -5.39
CA THR A 222 9.36 0.58 -6.21
C THR A 222 9.55 0.20 -7.68
N SER A 223 9.12 1.04 -8.61
CA SER A 223 9.40 0.88 -10.04
C SER A 223 9.80 2.22 -10.60
N ALA A 224 10.39 2.21 -11.80
CA ALA A 224 10.77 3.43 -12.50
C ALA A 224 9.64 4.46 -12.46
N MET A 225 9.96 5.67 -12.04
CA MET A 225 9.04 6.80 -11.89
C MET A 225 9.64 8.05 -12.49
N GLU A 226 8.83 9.04 -12.75
CA GLU A 226 9.24 10.33 -13.27
C GLU A 226 8.87 11.42 -12.27
N LEU A 227 9.87 12.13 -11.79
CA LEU A 227 9.69 13.28 -10.89
C LEU A 227 9.74 14.58 -11.71
N PRO A 228 8.77 15.48 -11.53
CA PRO A 228 8.84 16.80 -12.15
C PRO A 228 10.13 17.50 -11.77
N LEU A 229 10.69 18.32 -12.66
CA LEU A 229 11.95 19.06 -12.50
C LEU A 229 13.22 18.20 -12.28
N TYR A 230 13.10 16.87 -12.21
CA TYR A 230 14.24 15.97 -12.01
C TYR A 230 14.37 14.92 -13.12
N GLY A 231 13.23 14.42 -13.65
CA GLY A 231 13.20 13.41 -14.70
C GLY A 231 13.05 11.97 -14.18
N LYS A 232 13.58 11.00 -14.95
CA LYS A 232 13.38 9.56 -14.69
C LYS A 232 14.26 9.06 -13.55
N VAL A 233 13.63 8.37 -12.59
CA VAL A 233 14.25 7.67 -11.48
C VAL A 233 14.05 6.17 -11.67
N ASN A 234 15.14 5.42 -11.82
CA ASN A 234 15.12 3.98 -12.09
C ASN A 234 15.51 3.17 -10.84
N PHE A 235 14.64 3.20 -9.84
CA PHE A 235 14.77 2.29 -8.69
C PHE A 235 13.79 1.12 -8.84
N THR A 236 14.29 -0.10 -8.73
CA THR A 236 13.47 -1.32 -8.54
C THR A 236 13.47 -1.71 -7.07
N GLU A 237 14.64 -1.73 -6.46
CA GLU A 237 14.85 -1.89 -5.03
C GLU A 237 15.75 -0.76 -4.54
N THR A 238 15.42 -0.17 -3.42
CA THR A 238 16.22 0.91 -2.83
C THR A 238 16.12 0.87 -1.31
N SER A 239 17.03 1.57 -0.63
CA SER A 239 16.92 1.77 0.82
C SER A 239 16.07 3.00 1.13
N LYS A 240 15.51 3.04 2.35
CA LYS A 240 14.87 4.23 2.92
C LYS A 240 15.78 5.46 2.78
N ALA A 241 17.06 5.32 3.13
CA ALA A 241 18.03 6.42 3.12
C ALA A 241 18.21 7.03 1.73
N LYS A 242 18.44 6.20 0.70
CA LYS A 242 18.60 6.67 -0.69
C LYS A 242 17.37 7.39 -1.21
N LEU A 243 16.18 6.92 -0.83
CA LEU A 243 14.95 7.54 -1.29
C LEU A 243 14.70 8.89 -0.62
N LEU A 244 14.99 9.01 0.69
CA LEU A 244 14.90 10.27 1.42
C LEU A 244 15.97 11.28 0.95
N GLU A 245 17.17 10.81 0.66
CA GLU A 245 18.25 11.62 0.08
C GLU A 245 17.83 12.21 -1.27
N LEU A 246 17.32 11.37 -2.18
CA LEU A 246 16.81 11.83 -3.48
C LEU A 246 15.76 12.93 -3.30
N TRP A 247 14.76 12.73 -2.46
CA TRP A 247 13.70 13.71 -2.26
C TRP A 247 14.24 15.01 -1.64
N ASN A 248 15.12 14.91 -0.66
CA ASN A 248 15.73 16.10 -0.07
C ASN A 248 16.56 16.89 -1.10
N THR A 249 17.36 16.19 -1.90
CA THR A 249 18.17 16.80 -2.97
C THR A 249 17.27 17.54 -3.96
N VAL A 250 16.25 16.87 -4.50
CA VAL A 250 15.38 17.47 -5.53
C VAL A 250 14.61 18.68 -4.99
N LEU A 251 14.14 18.64 -3.75
CA LEU A 251 13.45 19.77 -3.14
C LEU A 251 14.39 20.95 -2.87
N THR A 252 15.62 20.67 -2.41
CA THR A 252 16.62 21.70 -2.09
C THR A 252 17.14 22.39 -3.37
N GLU A 253 17.49 21.63 -4.40
CA GLU A 253 17.95 22.15 -5.70
C GLU A 253 16.90 23.04 -6.38
N ASN A 254 15.61 22.77 -6.12
CA ASN A 254 14.53 23.57 -6.67
C ASN A 254 14.04 24.68 -5.73
N ASN A 255 14.72 24.94 -4.61
CA ASN A 255 14.35 25.97 -3.62
C ASN A 255 12.87 25.90 -3.21
N LEU A 256 12.37 24.70 -2.92
CA LEU A 256 10.96 24.49 -2.56
C LEU A 256 10.75 24.67 -1.06
N VAL A 257 9.76 25.50 -0.72
CA VAL A 257 9.40 25.78 0.66
C VAL A 257 8.51 24.65 1.18
N ARG A 258 8.97 23.98 2.23
CA ARG A 258 8.17 23.07 3.04
C ARG A 258 8.26 23.44 4.50
N LYS A 259 7.18 23.28 5.23
CA LYS A 259 7.15 23.42 6.68
C LYS A 259 6.91 22.07 7.31
N GLU A 260 7.92 21.58 7.99
CA GLU A 260 7.86 20.37 8.84
C GLU A 260 7.29 20.71 10.22
N ASN A 261 6.83 19.69 10.96
CA ASN A 261 6.17 19.84 12.26
C ASN A 261 4.96 20.80 12.22
N SER A 262 4.30 20.87 11.06
CA SER A 262 3.19 21.77 10.76
C SER A 262 1.93 20.99 10.41
N LYS A 263 1.38 20.29 11.43
CA LYS A 263 0.16 19.51 11.29
C LYS A 263 -1.03 20.43 11.02
N VAL A 264 -1.72 20.23 9.91
CA VAL A 264 -2.98 20.93 9.59
C VAL A 264 -4.07 20.42 10.52
N GLU A 265 -4.73 21.33 11.23
CA GLU A 265 -5.82 21.06 12.15
C GLU A 265 -7.18 21.34 11.52
N THR A 266 -7.31 22.53 10.89
CA THR A 266 -8.57 22.92 10.25
C THR A 266 -8.36 23.46 8.84
N VAL A 267 -9.37 23.26 8.03
CA VAL A 267 -9.51 23.84 6.69
C VAL A 267 -10.92 24.38 6.60
N THR A 268 -11.03 25.70 6.43
CA THR A 268 -12.32 26.38 6.32
C THR A 268 -12.41 27.15 5.02
N ARG A 269 -13.58 27.18 4.39
CA ARG A 269 -13.83 27.98 3.20
C ARG A 269 -14.18 29.43 3.61
N VAL A 270 -13.48 30.39 3.00
CA VAL A 270 -13.70 31.81 3.22
C VAL A 270 -13.90 32.48 1.85
N GLY A 271 -15.16 32.63 1.44
CA GLY A 271 -15.49 33.08 0.07
C GLY A 271 -14.98 32.08 -0.99
N ASP A 272 -14.19 32.55 -1.93
CA ASP A 272 -13.56 31.73 -2.97
C ASP A 272 -12.21 31.10 -2.57
N LEU A 273 -11.78 31.35 -1.35
CA LEU A 273 -10.50 30.87 -0.82
C LEU A 273 -10.69 29.85 0.30
N PHE A 274 -9.62 29.15 0.62
CA PHE A 274 -9.52 28.34 1.81
C PHE A 274 -8.57 28.96 2.82
N ARG A 275 -8.93 28.90 4.10
CA ARG A 275 -8.04 29.15 5.21
C ARG A 275 -7.60 27.82 5.80
N VAL A 276 -6.30 27.62 5.88
CA VAL A 276 -5.65 26.43 6.45
C VAL A 276 -4.96 26.83 7.74
N GLU A 277 -5.33 26.19 8.84
CA GLU A 277 -4.75 26.46 10.16
C GLU A 277 -4.01 25.23 10.67
N THR A 278 -2.85 25.45 11.27
CA THR A 278 -2.03 24.39 11.86
C THR A 278 -2.21 24.33 13.37
N VAL A 279 -1.90 23.18 13.97
CA VAL A 279 -1.90 22.99 15.43
C VAL A 279 -1.02 24.03 16.14
N ASN A 280 0.01 24.54 15.50
CA ASN A 280 0.93 25.56 16.04
C ASN A 280 0.37 26.99 15.96
N GLY A 281 -0.88 27.17 15.49
CA GLY A 281 -1.54 28.47 15.38
C GLY A 281 -1.16 29.29 14.14
N GLU A 282 -0.42 28.71 13.18
CA GLU A 282 -0.15 29.37 11.90
C GLU A 282 -1.39 29.27 11.01
N SER A 283 -1.65 30.35 10.24
CA SER A 283 -2.81 30.43 9.33
C SER A 283 -2.37 30.89 7.93
N TYR A 284 -2.87 30.23 6.91
CA TYR A 284 -2.55 30.49 5.50
C TYR A 284 -3.82 30.54 4.65
N THR A 285 -3.77 31.34 3.58
CA THR A 285 -4.87 31.39 2.59
C THR A 285 -4.43 30.80 1.26
N THR A 286 -5.29 30.01 0.62
CA THR A 286 -5.00 29.36 -0.66
C THR A 286 -6.26 29.25 -1.54
N LYS A 287 -6.06 29.12 -2.84
CA LYS A 287 -7.14 28.86 -3.81
C LYS A 287 -7.57 27.41 -3.84
N CYS A 288 -6.58 26.50 -3.77
CA CYS A 288 -6.78 25.07 -3.82
C CYS A 288 -5.97 24.36 -2.74
N ILE A 289 -6.43 23.17 -2.36
CA ILE A 289 -5.76 22.28 -1.41
C ILE A 289 -5.59 20.92 -2.04
N LEU A 290 -4.39 20.35 -1.94
CA LEU A 290 -4.14 18.95 -2.28
C LEU A 290 -3.79 18.16 -1.01
N LEU A 291 -4.64 17.21 -0.65
CA LEU A 291 -4.42 16.29 0.45
C LEU A 291 -3.58 15.09 -0.03
N ALA A 292 -2.32 15.06 0.40
CA ALA A 292 -1.35 13.99 0.13
C ALA A 292 -0.93 13.27 1.42
N ILE A 293 -1.85 13.20 2.39
CA ILE A 293 -1.62 12.76 3.78
C ILE A 293 -1.53 11.22 3.94
N GLY A 294 -1.71 10.47 2.86
CA GLY A 294 -1.74 9.01 2.90
C GLY A 294 -2.96 8.47 3.66
N ARG A 295 -3.05 7.15 3.75
CA ARG A 295 -4.18 6.47 4.42
C ARG A 295 -3.88 6.12 5.87
N ARG A 296 -2.60 5.96 6.20
CA ARG A 296 -2.11 5.48 7.50
C ARG A 296 -1.49 6.59 8.34
N GLY A 297 -1.91 7.83 8.14
CA GLY A 297 -1.35 9.00 8.82
C GLY A 297 -1.47 8.95 10.34
N SER A 298 -2.51 8.27 10.88
CA SER A 298 -2.65 8.00 12.31
C SER A 298 -2.61 6.50 12.56
N PRO A 299 -1.74 6.00 13.45
CA PRO A 299 -1.76 4.61 13.85
C PRO A 299 -3.07 4.30 14.57
N ARG A 300 -3.59 3.09 14.33
CA ARG A 300 -4.76 2.61 15.05
C ARG A 300 -4.39 2.37 16.50
N LYS A 301 -5.09 3.04 17.41
CA LYS A 301 -5.00 2.83 18.85
C LYS A 301 -5.74 1.57 19.26
N LEU A 302 -5.30 0.94 20.34
CA LEU A 302 -6.02 -0.18 20.97
C LEU A 302 -7.15 0.34 21.86
N ASN A 303 -7.05 1.60 22.30
CA ASN A 303 -7.94 2.28 23.25
C ASN A 303 -8.02 1.54 24.60
N VAL A 304 -6.87 1.12 25.09
CA VAL A 304 -6.73 0.44 26.39
C VAL A 304 -6.03 1.34 27.42
N PRO A 305 -6.31 1.15 28.72
CA PRO A 305 -5.60 1.86 29.78
C PRO A 305 -4.08 1.69 29.66
N GLY A 306 -3.32 2.78 29.82
CA GLY A 306 -1.86 2.79 29.77
C GLY A 306 -1.25 2.84 28.37
N GLU A 307 -2.05 2.92 27.32
CA GLU A 307 -1.57 3.03 25.94
C GLU A 307 -0.80 4.32 25.65
N ASP A 308 -1.06 5.39 26.40
CA ASP A 308 -0.41 6.70 26.22
C ASP A 308 0.90 6.84 27.03
N THR A 309 1.45 5.75 27.57
CA THR A 309 2.71 5.77 28.33
C THR A 309 3.93 5.78 27.41
N ASP A 310 5.07 6.30 27.88
CA ASP A 310 6.31 6.45 27.11
C ASP A 310 6.91 5.13 26.61
N LYS A 311 6.52 3.99 27.21
CA LYS A 311 6.97 2.67 26.77
C LYS A 311 6.22 2.15 25.54
N VAL A 312 5.16 2.83 25.10
CA VAL A 312 4.33 2.45 23.94
C VAL A 312 4.75 3.25 22.71
N ALA A 313 5.02 2.55 21.63
CA ALA A 313 5.35 3.16 20.36
C ALA A 313 4.59 2.51 19.20
N TYR A 314 4.31 3.32 18.18
CA TYR A 314 3.62 2.88 16.95
C TYR A 314 4.56 2.80 15.75
N ARG A 315 5.84 3.10 15.94
CA ARG A 315 6.88 3.16 14.90
C ARG A 315 8.18 2.60 15.45
N LEU A 316 8.87 1.82 14.66
CA LEU A 316 10.20 1.31 14.98
C LEU A 316 11.22 1.98 14.04
N LEU A 317 11.96 2.97 14.53
CA LEU A 317 12.90 3.74 13.71
C LEU A 317 14.32 3.17 13.75
N GLU A 318 14.85 2.90 14.95
CA GLU A 318 16.22 2.49 15.20
C GLU A 318 16.27 1.20 16.04
N PRO A 319 15.96 0.03 15.44
CA PRO A 319 15.94 -1.24 16.17
C PRO A 319 17.30 -1.61 16.79
N ASP A 320 18.40 -1.22 16.14
CA ASP A 320 19.76 -1.57 16.55
C ASP A 320 20.19 -0.92 17.89
N LEU A 321 19.50 0.16 18.29
CA LEU A 321 19.73 0.86 19.56
C LEU A 321 19.00 0.22 20.75
N ILE A 322 18.08 -0.70 20.49
CA ILE A 322 17.24 -1.35 21.49
C ILE A 322 17.84 -2.72 21.80
N LYS A 323 18.37 -2.87 23.02
CA LYS A 323 19.05 -4.10 23.43
C LYS A 323 18.65 -4.54 24.83
N ASN A 324 18.66 -5.86 25.04
CA ASN A 324 18.42 -6.51 26.34
C ASN A 324 17.06 -6.12 26.97
N LYS A 325 16.02 -5.96 26.13
CA LYS A 325 14.66 -5.61 26.55
C LYS A 325 13.69 -6.76 26.37
N LYS A 326 12.65 -6.79 27.21
CA LYS A 326 11.45 -7.60 27.01
C LYS A 326 10.45 -6.75 26.23
N ILE A 327 10.15 -7.14 25.00
CA ILE A 327 9.36 -6.33 24.07
C ILE A 327 8.12 -7.08 23.65
N VAL A 328 6.98 -6.40 23.71
CA VAL A 328 5.73 -6.89 23.15
C VAL A 328 5.46 -6.17 21.83
N VAL A 329 5.24 -6.94 20.77
CA VAL A 329 4.82 -6.46 19.46
C VAL A 329 3.36 -6.85 19.23
N VAL A 330 2.49 -5.85 19.12
CA VAL A 330 1.05 -6.04 18.92
C VAL A 330 0.73 -5.91 17.44
N GLY A 331 0.25 -6.99 16.83
CA GLY A 331 -0.14 -7.02 15.42
C GLY A 331 0.30 -8.29 14.70
N GLY A 332 -0.28 -8.53 13.52
CA GLY A 332 0.00 -9.74 12.71
C GLY A 332 0.13 -9.44 11.21
N GLY A 333 0.46 -8.21 10.85
CA GLY A 333 0.76 -7.81 9.47
C GLY A 333 2.28 -7.73 9.24
N ASP A 334 2.70 -7.50 7.98
CA ASP A 334 4.12 -7.44 7.60
C ASP A 334 4.93 -6.50 8.49
N SER A 335 4.41 -5.32 8.82
CA SER A 335 5.13 -4.36 9.68
C SER A 335 5.39 -4.90 11.08
N ALA A 336 4.44 -5.64 11.68
CA ALA A 336 4.61 -6.26 12.98
C ALA A 336 5.67 -7.36 12.94
N ILE A 337 5.58 -8.24 11.93
CA ILE A 337 6.50 -9.37 11.77
C ILE A 337 7.93 -8.87 11.48
N GLU A 338 8.10 -7.95 10.52
CA GLU A 338 9.40 -7.37 10.19
C GLU A 338 10.03 -6.68 11.41
N SER A 339 9.23 -5.94 12.18
CA SER A 339 9.71 -5.26 13.40
C SER A 339 10.08 -6.26 14.50
N ALA A 340 9.28 -7.31 14.69
CA ALA A 340 9.57 -8.35 15.67
C ALA A 340 10.87 -9.10 15.35
N LEU A 341 11.08 -9.44 14.08
CA LEU A 341 12.30 -10.10 13.60
C LEU A 341 13.55 -9.22 13.81
N LEU A 342 13.47 -7.93 13.49
CA LEU A 342 14.57 -6.98 13.71
C LEU A 342 14.90 -6.80 15.20
N LEU A 343 13.87 -6.73 16.06
CA LEU A 343 14.07 -6.58 17.50
C LEU A 343 14.60 -7.84 18.17
N ALA A 344 14.24 -9.02 17.67
CA ALA A 344 14.57 -10.30 18.28
C ALA A 344 16.07 -10.62 18.23
N GLU A 345 16.86 -9.93 17.39
CA GLU A 345 18.31 -10.12 17.32
C GLU A 345 19.02 -9.84 18.66
N TYR A 346 18.51 -8.82 19.41
CA TYR A 346 19.14 -8.38 20.66
C TYR A 346 18.18 -8.34 21.86
N ASN A 347 16.94 -8.79 21.70
CA ASN A 347 15.90 -8.63 22.70
C ASN A 347 15.03 -9.90 22.82
N LYS A 348 14.34 -10.04 23.95
CA LYS A 348 13.29 -11.04 24.12
C LYS A 348 11.97 -10.47 23.57
N VAL A 349 11.49 -11.03 22.45
CA VAL A 349 10.31 -10.52 21.75
C VAL A 349 9.13 -11.49 21.85
N THR A 350 7.97 -10.95 22.22
CA THR A 350 6.69 -11.67 22.18
C THR A 350 5.74 -10.93 21.22
N ILE A 351 5.15 -11.64 20.28
CA ILE A 351 4.09 -11.10 19.40
C ILE A 351 2.73 -11.43 20.02
N SER A 352 1.88 -10.42 20.17
CA SER A 352 0.46 -10.59 20.50
C SER A 352 -0.39 -10.30 19.27
N TYR A 353 -1.19 -11.27 18.84
CA TYR A 353 -2.05 -11.13 17.68
C TYR A 353 -3.46 -11.67 17.92
N ARG A 354 -4.47 -10.87 17.59
CA ARG A 354 -5.88 -11.18 17.86
C ARG A 354 -6.46 -12.32 17.03
N SER A 355 -5.84 -12.73 15.93
CA SER A 355 -6.30 -13.82 15.07
C SER A 355 -5.52 -15.11 15.35
N ASN A 356 -6.05 -16.23 14.85
CA ASN A 356 -5.48 -17.56 15.03
C ASN A 356 -4.29 -17.88 14.13
N ALA A 357 -4.01 -17.06 13.11
CA ALA A 357 -2.90 -17.26 12.17
C ALA A 357 -2.50 -15.98 11.48
N PHE A 358 -1.25 -15.91 11.00
CA PHE A 358 -0.73 -14.80 10.20
C PHE A 358 -1.13 -14.94 8.72
N SER A 359 -2.41 -14.82 8.40
CA SER A 359 -2.95 -15.03 7.05
C SER A 359 -2.71 -13.89 6.06
N ARG A 360 -2.11 -12.76 6.48
CA ARG A 360 -2.01 -11.52 5.68
C ARG A 360 -0.59 -11.02 5.47
N ILE A 361 0.40 -11.83 5.75
CA ILE A 361 1.81 -11.49 5.60
C ILE A 361 2.37 -12.05 4.30
N LYS A 362 3.41 -11.42 3.79
CA LYS A 362 4.12 -11.86 2.59
C LYS A 362 4.77 -13.23 2.81
N PRO A 363 4.91 -14.06 1.75
CA PRO A 363 5.51 -15.41 1.87
C PRO A 363 6.86 -15.40 2.56
N ARG A 364 7.75 -14.46 2.22
CA ARG A 364 9.05 -14.29 2.86
C ARG A 364 8.94 -14.05 4.37
N ASN A 365 8.00 -13.19 4.78
CA ASN A 365 7.76 -12.89 6.19
C ASN A 365 7.16 -14.10 6.92
N ALA A 366 6.27 -14.85 6.25
CA ALA A 366 5.72 -16.10 6.79
C ALA A 366 6.81 -17.15 7.02
N GLU A 367 7.73 -17.34 6.09
CA GLU A 367 8.86 -18.25 6.25
C GLU A 367 9.76 -17.82 7.40
N SER A 368 10.16 -16.54 7.44
CA SER A 368 11.05 -15.99 8.46
C SER A 368 10.47 -16.08 9.87
N ILE A 369 9.18 -15.73 10.05
CA ILE A 369 8.55 -15.84 11.38
C ILE A 369 8.37 -17.27 11.83
N ASN A 370 8.03 -18.20 10.92
CA ASN A 370 7.92 -19.62 11.26
C ASN A 370 9.27 -20.21 11.69
N GLN A 371 10.37 -19.80 11.07
CA GLN A 371 11.72 -20.20 11.48
C GLN A 371 12.06 -19.63 12.87
N ALA A 372 11.74 -18.34 13.12
CA ALA A 372 11.98 -17.69 14.40
C ALA A 372 11.18 -18.32 15.56
N ILE A 373 9.94 -18.73 15.30
CA ILE A 373 9.11 -19.46 16.29
C ILE A 373 9.70 -20.84 16.57
N LYS A 374 10.06 -21.61 15.53
CA LYS A 374 10.63 -22.95 15.68
C LYS A 374 11.97 -22.95 16.43
N SER A 375 12.79 -21.91 16.25
CA SER A 375 14.06 -21.74 16.97
C SER A 375 13.90 -21.17 18.38
N GLY A 376 12.70 -20.78 18.80
CA GLY A 376 12.47 -20.15 20.09
C GLY A 376 12.95 -18.69 20.19
N LEU A 377 13.30 -18.06 19.07
CA LEU A 377 13.77 -16.68 19.01
C LEU A 377 12.64 -15.68 19.31
N ILE A 378 11.42 -15.98 18.87
CA ILE A 378 10.22 -15.17 19.08
C ILE A 378 9.12 -16.03 19.69
N ASP A 379 8.51 -15.55 20.78
CA ASP A 379 7.28 -16.12 21.34
C ASP A 379 6.05 -15.50 20.66
N VAL A 380 4.99 -16.29 20.45
CA VAL A 380 3.78 -15.82 19.77
C VAL A 380 2.54 -16.20 20.56
N LYS A 381 1.72 -15.21 20.86
CA LYS A 381 0.39 -15.32 21.46
C LYS A 381 -0.65 -15.04 20.39
N LEU A 382 -1.21 -16.08 19.81
CA LEU A 382 -2.35 -15.98 18.88
C LEU A 382 -3.67 -15.90 19.65
N ASN A 383 -4.74 -15.46 19.00
CA ASN A 383 -6.04 -15.20 19.61
C ASN A 383 -5.94 -14.38 20.90
N SER A 384 -4.99 -13.40 20.94
CA SER A 384 -4.71 -12.62 22.14
C SER A 384 -5.08 -11.16 21.93
N ASN A 385 -5.74 -10.57 22.95
CA ASN A 385 -6.13 -9.17 22.97
C ASN A 385 -5.54 -8.49 24.19
N ILE A 386 -4.85 -7.35 23.97
CA ILE A 386 -4.34 -6.53 25.05
C ILE A 386 -5.52 -5.84 25.74
N VAL A 387 -5.52 -5.85 27.06
CA VAL A 387 -6.57 -5.27 27.93
C VAL A 387 -6.07 -4.00 28.63
N SER A 388 -4.83 -4.02 29.13
CA SER A 388 -4.19 -2.84 29.73
C SER A 388 -2.66 -2.93 29.64
N ILE A 389 -2.02 -1.79 29.80
CA ILE A 389 -0.56 -1.64 29.73
C ILE A 389 -0.13 -0.95 31.02
N ASP A 390 0.60 -1.66 31.89
CA ASP A 390 1.17 -1.14 33.12
C ASP A 390 2.64 -0.76 32.91
N GLN A 391 3.27 -0.16 33.90
CA GLN A 391 4.66 0.29 33.85
C GLN A 391 5.64 -0.83 33.44
N TYR A 392 5.47 -2.05 33.94
CA TYR A 392 6.40 -3.19 33.72
C TYR A 392 5.75 -4.42 33.11
N SER A 393 4.50 -4.35 32.72
CA SER A 393 3.75 -5.48 32.18
C SER A 393 2.62 -5.04 31.26
N ILE A 394 2.08 -6.00 30.52
CA ILE A 394 0.76 -5.90 29.90
C ILE A 394 -0.18 -6.93 30.51
N HIS A 395 -1.46 -6.64 30.50
CA HIS A 395 -2.51 -7.63 30.72
C HIS A 395 -3.20 -7.93 29.39
N TYR A 396 -3.46 -9.20 29.15
CA TYR A 396 -4.07 -9.67 27.90
C TYR A 396 -4.97 -10.87 28.16
N THR A 397 -5.86 -11.14 27.22
CA THR A 397 -6.69 -12.34 27.17
C THR A 397 -6.29 -13.23 26.02
N GLU A 398 -6.49 -14.54 26.14
CA GLU A 398 -6.31 -15.52 25.05
C GLU A 398 -7.61 -16.29 24.82
N ASN A 399 -7.88 -16.64 23.53
CA ASN A 399 -9.00 -17.49 23.12
C ASN A 399 -10.37 -17.04 23.68
N ASP A 400 -10.62 -15.73 23.71
CA ASP A 400 -11.84 -15.10 24.27
C ASP A 400 -12.12 -15.47 25.73
N SER A 401 -11.09 -15.91 26.47
CA SER A 401 -11.19 -16.16 27.91
C SER A 401 -11.50 -14.86 28.67
N LYS A 402 -12.17 -14.97 29.79
CA LYS A 402 -12.36 -13.86 30.73
C LYS A 402 -11.18 -13.68 31.69
N ASP A 403 -10.25 -14.61 31.70
CA ASP A 403 -9.09 -14.57 32.57
C ASP A 403 -8.01 -13.64 31.99
N PHE A 404 -7.54 -12.73 32.83
CA PHE A 404 -6.46 -11.83 32.47
C PHE A 404 -5.11 -12.49 32.76
N LEU A 405 -4.32 -12.64 31.72
CA LEU A 405 -2.95 -13.10 31.80
C LEU A 405 -2.02 -11.89 31.88
N LYS A 406 -0.91 -12.04 32.60
CA LYS A 406 0.10 -10.99 32.76
C LYS A 406 1.39 -11.38 32.02
N LEU A 407 1.95 -10.44 31.27
CA LEU A 407 3.24 -10.59 30.60
C LEU A 407 4.14 -9.39 30.94
N GLU A 408 5.29 -9.67 31.55
CA GLU A 408 6.30 -8.64 31.84
C GLU A 408 6.92 -8.10 30.55
N ASN A 409 7.08 -6.79 30.49
CA ASN A 409 7.69 -6.11 29.35
C ASN A 409 8.23 -4.72 29.69
N ASP A 410 9.26 -4.31 28.94
CA ASP A 410 9.88 -2.99 29.00
C ASP A 410 9.27 -2.03 27.97
N LEU A 411 8.96 -2.55 26.76
CA LEU A 411 8.45 -1.78 25.62
C LEU A 411 7.28 -2.49 24.96
N VAL A 412 6.38 -1.70 24.37
CA VAL A 412 5.25 -2.17 23.57
C VAL A 412 5.26 -1.46 22.22
N TYR A 413 5.31 -2.23 21.14
CA TYR A 413 5.18 -1.72 19.79
C TYR A 413 3.85 -2.13 19.18
N ILE A 414 2.99 -1.16 18.82
CA ILE A 414 1.64 -1.41 18.31
C ILE A 414 1.61 -1.22 16.78
N PHE A 415 1.43 -2.31 16.05
CA PHE A 415 1.27 -2.32 14.59
C PHE A 415 -0.13 -2.82 14.19
N ALA A 416 -1.16 -2.20 14.77
CA ALA A 416 -2.56 -2.55 14.52
C ALA A 416 -3.11 -2.01 13.18
N GLY A 417 -2.24 -1.44 12.34
CA GLY A 417 -2.58 -0.76 11.09
C GLY A 417 -2.79 0.74 11.29
N GLY A 418 -3.20 1.43 10.23
CA GLY A 418 -3.54 2.85 10.27
C GLY A 418 -5.05 3.07 10.17
N GLU A 419 -5.51 4.20 10.64
CA GLU A 419 -6.87 4.67 10.47
C GLU A 419 -6.94 5.74 9.40
N LEU A 420 -8.02 5.70 8.61
CA LEU A 420 -8.34 6.79 7.71
C LEU A 420 -8.66 8.02 8.58
N PRO A 421 -8.15 9.22 8.27
CA PRO A 421 -8.43 10.44 9.03
C PRO A 421 -9.85 10.94 8.74
N THR A 422 -10.83 10.06 8.98
CA THR A 422 -12.25 10.24 8.64
C THR A 422 -12.84 11.50 9.25
N GLN A 423 -12.52 11.79 10.52
CA GLN A 423 -13.04 12.98 11.17
C GLN A 423 -12.50 14.27 10.57
N PHE A 424 -11.21 14.30 10.23
CA PHE A 424 -10.57 15.42 9.56
C PHE A 424 -11.17 15.66 8.16
N LEU A 425 -11.37 14.60 7.38
CA LEU A 425 -11.98 14.68 6.05
C LEU A 425 -13.45 15.14 6.13
N LYS A 426 -14.23 14.60 7.07
CA LYS A 426 -15.63 15.00 7.27
C LYS A 426 -15.78 16.46 7.75
N LYS A 427 -14.86 16.98 8.57
CA LYS A 427 -14.86 18.40 8.97
C LYS A 427 -14.68 19.33 7.76
N MET A 428 -14.00 18.91 6.72
CA MET A 428 -13.86 19.64 5.45
C MET A 428 -15.06 19.45 4.50
N GLY A 429 -16.07 18.65 4.86
CA GLY A 429 -17.21 18.33 4.02
C GLY A 429 -16.96 17.24 2.98
N ILE A 430 -15.83 16.53 3.09
CA ILE A 430 -15.50 15.44 2.15
C ILE A 430 -16.35 14.22 2.48
N GLU A 431 -17.06 13.73 1.47
CA GLU A 431 -17.86 12.50 1.56
C GLU A 431 -16.96 11.26 1.58
N ILE A 432 -17.28 10.33 2.48
CA ILE A 432 -16.60 9.04 2.59
C ILE A 432 -17.62 7.95 2.30
N THR A 433 -17.31 7.10 1.33
CA THR A 433 -18.16 5.97 0.94
C THR A 433 -17.42 4.66 1.22
N THR A 434 -18.16 3.68 1.72
CA THR A 434 -17.62 2.33 1.90
C THR A 434 -17.79 1.56 0.59
N LYS A 435 -16.68 1.11 0.02
CA LYS A 435 -16.63 0.37 -1.23
C LYS A 435 -16.63 -1.14 -0.99
N TYR A 436 -17.60 -1.84 -1.53
CA TYR A 436 -17.79 -3.29 -1.42
C TYR A 436 -17.58 -3.95 -2.78
N GLY A 437 -16.35 -4.35 -3.11
CA GLY A 437 -16.05 -5.01 -4.38
C GLY A 437 -16.28 -4.10 -5.59
N GLU A 438 -15.89 -2.83 -5.50
CA GLU A 438 -16.07 -1.86 -6.58
C GLU A 438 -14.78 -1.62 -7.37
N ALA A 439 -14.92 -1.43 -8.67
CA ALA A 439 -13.78 -1.11 -9.53
C ALA A 439 -13.33 0.34 -9.30
N ILE A 440 -12.06 0.49 -8.95
CA ILE A 440 -11.37 1.79 -8.81
C ILE A 440 -10.70 2.19 -10.13
N LEU A 441 -10.19 1.20 -10.88
CA LEU A 441 -9.53 1.44 -12.15
C LEU A 441 -10.12 0.49 -13.21
N ARG A 442 -10.63 1.07 -14.29
CA ARG A 442 -11.15 0.37 -15.47
C ARG A 442 -10.51 0.96 -16.72
N HIS A 443 -10.33 0.16 -17.74
CA HIS A 443 -10.09 0.68 -19.09
C HIS A 443 -11.34 1.42 -19.59
N ARG A 444 -11.13 2.50 -20.31
CA ARG A 444 -12.21 3.33 -20.89
C ARG A 444 -12.80 2.71 -22.13
#